data_64c93f912146b181ee9999e50deefcd6
#
_entry.id   64c93f912146b181ee9999e50deefcd6
#
_cell.length_a   1.000
_cell.length_b   1.000
_cell.length_c   1.000
_cell.angle_alpha   90.00
_cell.angle_beta   90.00
_cell.angle_gamma   90.00
#
_symmetry.space_group_name_H-M   'P 1'
#
loop_
_entity.id
_entity.type
_entity.pdbx_description
1 polymer ?
#
loop_
_entity_poly.entity_id
_entity_poly.type
_entity_poly.pdbx_seq_one_letter_code
_entity_poly.pdbx_strand_id
1 'polypeptide(L)'
;MVLAVTAAAFACLDLAHKATSEATYVHPRSTAYVVVVLGLALLWSAAVLATRSALLALAGGVVLGGALGNVVSLALWPGVPNPIELDAIAFNLADAFVLLGFATTAAATLTFAGRNRERLREPL
;
A
#
# COMPACT_ATOMS: atom_id res chain seq x y z
N MET A 1 -3.17 10.42 11.85
CA MET A 1 -4.02 11.08 10.84
C MET A 1 -3.45 10.92 9.42
N VAL A 2 -2.22 11.39 9.11
CA VAL A 2 -1.64 11.33 7.74
C VAL A 2 -1.71 9.93 7.14
N LEU A 3 -1.20 8.89 7.82
CA LEU A 3 -1.21 7.51 7.35
C LEU A 3 -2.62 7.05 6.91
N ALA A 4 -3.62 7.24 7.78
CA ALA A 4 -4.98 6.77 7.51
C ALA A 4 -5.67 7.55 6.36
N VAL A 5 -5.48 8.87 6.30
CA VAL A 5 -6.05 9.70 5.22
C VAL A 5 -5.43 9.32 3.87
N THR A 6 -4.09 9.15 3.84
CA THR A 6 -3.40 8.73 2.60
C THR A 6 -3.86 7.33 2.18
N ALA A 7 -3.92 6.37 3.12
CA ALA A 7 -4.37 5.02 2.81
C ALA A 7 -5.81 5.01 2.26
N ALA A 8 -6.73 5.75 2.88
CA ALA A 8 -8.10 5.85 2.40
C ALA A 8 -8.17 6.47 0.99
N ALA A 9 -7.43 7.55 0.73
CA ALA A 9 -7.41 8.21 -0.57
C ALA A 9 -6.94 7.25 -1.69
N PHE A 10 -5.83 6.55 -1.47
CA PHE A 10 -5.29 5.62 -2.49
C PHE A 10 -6.16 4.37 -2.66
N ALA A 11 -6.77 3.84 -1.58
CA ALA A 11 -7.75 2.77 -1.70
C ALA A 11 -8.98 3.21 -2.49
N CYS A 12 -9.52 4.40 -2.23
CA CYS A 12 -10.65 4.94 -2.98
C CYS A 12 -10.32 5.16 -4.47
N LEU A 13 -9.12 5.64 -4.79
CA LEU A 13 -8.68 5.80 -6.18
C LEU A 13 -8.64 4.46 -6.92
N ASP A 14 -8.07 3.43 -6.30
CA ASP A 14 -8.04 2.07 -6.87
C ASP A 14 -9.45 1.51 -7.08
N LEU A 15 -10.31 1.60 -6.06
CA LEU A 15 -11.69 1.11 -6.14
C LEU A 15 -12.52 1.86 -7.18
N ALA A 16 -12.36 3.17 -7.30
CA ALA A 16 -13.01 3.98 -8.32
C ALA A 16 -12.55 3.58 -9.72
N HIS A 17 -11.25 3.37 -9.92
CA HIS A 17 -10.71 2.90 -11.19
C HIS A 17 -11.27 1.51 -11.56
N LYS A 18 -11.30 0.56 -10.61
CA LYS A 18 -11.87 -0.78 -10.82
C LYS A 18 -13.37 -0.74 -11.16
N ALA A 19 -14.11 0.18 -10.55
CA ALA A 19 -15.54 0.33 -10.79
C ALA A 19 -15.89 0.95 -12.16
N THR A 20 -14.97 1.72 -12.74
CA THR A 20 -15.17 2.44 -14.01
C THR A 20 -14.45 1.82 -15.20
N SER A 21 -13.64 0.79 -14.98
CA SER A 21 -12.86 0.11 -16.02
C SER A 21 -13.33 -1.32 -16.21
N GLU A 22 -13.31 -1.81 -17.45
CA GLU A 22 -13.51 -3.24 -17.72
C GLU A 22 -12.29 -4.02 -17.24
N ALA A 23 -12.52 -5.07 -16.45
CA ALA A 23 -11.47 -5.92 -15.97
C ALA A 23 -11.03 -6.91 -17.06
N THR A 24 -9.78 -6.86 -17.48
CA THR A 24 -9.18 -7.83 -18.40
C THR A 24 -9.03 -9.20 -17.72
N TYR A 25 -8.76 -9.18 -16.42
CA TYR A 25 -8.62 -10.37 -15.61
C TYR A 25 -9.11 -10.14 -14.18
N VAL A 26 -9.81 -11.12 -13.60
CA VAL A 26 -10.23 -11.11 -12.20
C VAL A 26 -9.46 -12.19 -11.44
N HIS A 27 -8.59 -11.77 -10.51
CA HIS A 27 -7.73 -12.69 -9.78
C HIS A 27 -8.44 -13.22 -8.53
N PRO A 28 -8.77 -14.52 -8.46
CA PRO A 28 -9.37 -15.11 -7.26
C PRO A 28 -8.35 -15.09 -6.10
N ARG A 29 -8.81 -14.79 -4.89
CA ARG A 29 -7.98 -14.77 -3.69
C ARG A 29 -8.62 -15.61 -2.58
N SER A 30 -7.81 -16.30 -1.82
CA SER A 30 -8.25 -17.09 -0.68
C SER A 30 -8.45 -16.24 0.57
N THR A 31 -9.20 -16.77 1.55
CA THR A 31 -9.31 -16.16 2.88
C THR A 31 -7.94 -16.00 3.55
N ALA A 32 -7.03 -16.96 3.34
CA ALA A 32 -5.67 -16.87 3.86
C ALA A 32 -4.93 -15.64 3.33
N TYR A 33 -5.12 -15.28 2.05
CA TYR A 33 -4.57 -14.03 1.49
C TYR A 33 -5.05 -12.81 2.27
N VAL A 34 -6.35 -12.72 2.55
CA VAL A 34 -6.93 -11.58 3.30
C VAL A 34 -6.31 -11.48 4.70
N VAL A 35 -6.22 -12.61 5.42
CA VAL A 35 -5.63 -12.65 6.77
C VAL A 35 -4.18 -12.21 6.75
N VAL A 36 -3.39 -12.70 5.81
CA VAL A 36 -1.97 -12.33 5.68
C VAL A 36 -1.82 -10.84 5.35
N VAL A 37 -2.58 -10.33 4.38
CA VAL A 37 -2.49 -8.91 3.99
C VAL A 37 -2.92 -7.99 5.13
N LEU A 38 -3.99 -8.31 5.86
CA LEU A 38 -4.41 -7.52 7.02
C LEU A 38 -3.39 -7.58 8.16
N GLY A 39 -2.81 -8.75 8.42
CA GLY A 39 -1.73 -8.90 9.41
C GLY A 39 -0.51 -8.06 9.06
N LEU A 40 -0.07 -8.12 7.81
CA LEU A 40 1.05 -7.29 7.31
C LEU A 40 0.71 -5.79 7.35
N ALA A 41 -0.53 -5.41 7.01
CA ALA A 41 -0.99 -4.03 7.08
C ALA A 41 -0.96 -3.47 8.51
N LEU A 42 -1.33 -4.28 9.51
CA LEU A 42 -1.23 -3.90 10.91
C LEU A 42 0.22 -3.71 11.37
N LEU A 43 1.09 -4.67 11.06
CA LEU A 43 2.53 -4.58 11.39
C LEU A 43 3.19 -3.38 10.71
N TRP A 44 2.88 -3.16 9.43
CA TRP A 44 3.34 -2.02 8.66
C TRP A 44 2.90 -0.70 9.27
N SER A 45 1.61 -0.59 9.63
CA SER A 45 1.05 0.61 10.27
C SER A 45 1.73 0.90 11.60
N ALA A 46 1.93 -0.12 12.44
CA ALA A 46 2.61 0.02 13.71
C ALA A 46 4.06 0.50 13.53
N ALA A 47 4.81 -0.10 12.60
CA ALA A 47 6.18 0.28 12.30
C ALA A 47 6.29 1.73 11.80
N VAL A 48 5.43 2.13 10.86
CA VAL A 48 5.41 3.49 10.32
C VAL A 48 5.05 4.51 11.40
N LEU A 49 4.02 4.25 12.21
CA LEU A 49 3.59 5.16 13.27
C LEU A 49 4.64 5.31 14.38
N ALA A 50 5.40 4.25 14.68
CA ALA A 50 6.50 4.29 15.64
C ALA A 50 7.60 5.29 15.24
N THR A 51 7.79 5.56 13.96
CA THR A 51 8.77 6.54 13.48
C THR A 51 8.42 7.98 13.80
N ARG A 52 7.14 8.29 14.03
CA ARG A 52 6.58 9.65 14.19
C ARG A 52 6.91 10.59 13.03
N SER A 53 7.30 10.07 11.87
CA SER A 53 7.65 10.83 10.66
C SER A 53 6.43 11.00 9.77
N ALA A 54 6.03 12.25 9.49
CA ALA A 54 4.93 12.55 8.56
C ALA A 54 5.26 12.06 7.14
N LEU A 55 6.51 12.15 6.71
CA LEU A 55 6.95 11.68 5.40
C LEU A 55 6.81 10.16 5.27
N LEU A 56 7.25 9.40 6.29
CA LEU A 56 7.08 7.95 6.33
C LEU A 56 5.61 7.56 6.45
N ALA A 57 4.80 8.32 7.19
CA ALA A 57 3.37 8.10 7.26
C ALA A 57 2.66 8.32 5.91
N LEU A 58 3.08 9.31 5.14
CA LEU A 58 2.56 9.55 3.79
C LEU A 58 2.96 8.39 2.85
N ALA A 59 4.25 8.07 2.76
CA ALA A 59 4.75 6.99 1.90
C ALA A 59 4.16 5.62 2.30
N GLY A 60 4.12 5.32 3.60
CA GLY A 60 3.52 4.10 4.13
C GLY A 60 2.01 4.02 3.90
N GLY A 61 1.34 5.16 3.87
CA GLY A 61 -0.09 5.26 3.55
C GLY A 61 -0.39 4.87 2.11
N VAL A 62 0.52 5.13 1.17
CA VAL A 62 0.37 4.69 -0.23
C VAL A 62 0.40 3.16 -0.33
N VAL A 63 1.36 2.49 0.36
CA VAL A 63 1.42 1.02 0.45
C VAL A 63 0.13 0.46 1.03
N LEU A 64 -0.28 1.03 2.17
CA LEU A 64 -1.47 0.57 2.89
C LEU A 64 -2.74 0.76 2.06
N GLY A 65 -2.85 1.87 1.33
CA GLY A 65 -3.97 2.15 0.42
C GLY A 65 -4.08 1.13 -0.69
N GLY A 66 -2.98 0.77 -1.33
CA GLY A 66 -2.94 -0.30 -2.33
C GLY A 66 -3.35 -1.66 -1.74
N ALA A 67 -2.76 -2.05 -0.59
CA ALA A 67 -3.11 -3.31 0.07
C ALA A 67 -4.60 -3.38 0.43
N LEU A 68 -5.15 -2.31 1.02
CA LEU A 68 -6.57 -2.22 1.39
C LEU A 68 -7.48 -2.19 0.15
N GLY A 69 -7.10 -1.50 -0.93
CA GLY A 69 -7.85 -1.49 -2.18
C GLY A 69 -8.07 -2.91 -2.72
N ASN A 70 -7.02 -3.73 -2.72
CA ASN A 70 -7.13 -5.14 -3.13
C ASN A 70 -7.96 -5.99 -2.14
N VAL A 71 -7.86 -5.76 -0.83
CA VAL A 71 -8.68 -6.50 0.15
C VAL A 71 -10.15 -6.11 0.06
N VAL A 72 -10.47 -4.82 -0.03
CA VAL A 72 -11.85 -4.33 -0.15
C VAL A 72 -12.49 -4.79 -1.46
N SER A 73 -11.70 -4.93 -2.54
CA SER A 73 -12.19 -5.47 -3.81
C SER A 73 -12.87 -6.82 -3.64
N LEU A 74 -12.40 -7.67 -2.72
CA LEU A 74 -12.98 -9.00 -2.48
C LEU A 74 -14.37 -8.97 -1.83
N ALA A 75 -14.76 -7.85 -1.24
CA ALA A 75 -16.12 -7.65 -0.74
C ALA A 75 -17.09 -7.15 -1.84
N LEU A 76 -16.54 -6.59 -2.92
CA LEU A 76 -17.32 -5.95 -3.99
C LEU A 76 -17.39 -6.79 -5.27
N TRP A 77 -16.39 -7.63 -5.52
CA TRP A 77 -16.25 -8.46 -6.72
C TRP A 77 -15.88 -9.91 -6.35
N PRO A 78 -16.11 -10.89 -7.25
CA PRO A 78 -15.76 -12.30 -7.02
C PRO A 78 -14.23 -12.56 -6.91
N GLY A 79 -13.42 -11.55 -7.09
CA GLY A 79 -11.96 -11.55 -6.98
C GLY A 79 -11.43 -10.14 -7.10
N VAL A 80 -10.12 -9.98 -7.25
CA VAL A 80 -9.48 -8.68 -7.46
C VAL A 80 -9.49 -8.35 -8.96
N PRO A 81 -10.23 -7.31 -9.42
CA PRO A 81 -10.21 -6.90 -10.82
C PRO A 81 -8.87 -6.27 -11.19
N ASN A 82 -8.32 -6.67 -12.34
CA ASN A 82 -7.09 -6.15 -12.92
C ASN A 82 -7.39 -5.55 -14.31
N PRO A 83 -7.78 -4.26 -14.38
CA PRO A 83 -8.17 -3.63 -15.64
C PRO A 83 -6.99 -3.15 -16.49
N ILE A 84 -5.77 -3.13 -15.96
CA ILE A 84 -4.59 -2.68 -16.70
C ILE A 84 -3.85 -3.91 -17.21
N GLU A 85 -3.62 -3.95 -18.52
CA GLU A 85 -2.87 -5.02 -19.17
C GLU A 85 -1.60 -4.45 -19.81
N LEU A 86 -0.49 -5.12 -19.57
CA LEU A 86 0.79 -4.82 -20.17
C LEU A 86 1.43 -6.16 -20.61
N ASP A 87 1.36 -6.44 -21.89
CA ASP A 87 1.76 -7.71 -22.49
C ASP A 87 1.09 -8.93 -21.81
N ALA A 88 1.87 -9.73 -21.10
CA ALA A 88 1.38 -10.93 -20.39
C ALA A 88 1.01 -10.69 -18.92
N ILE A 89 1.03 -9.43 -18.47
CA ILE A 89 0.78 -9.07 -17.06
C ILE A 89 -0.48 -8.24 -16.96
N ALA A 90 -1.45 -8.70 -16.16
CA ALA A 90 -2.62 -7.92 -15.78
C ALA A 90 -2.48 -7.44 -14.33
N PHE A 91 -2.69 -6.15 -14.07
CA PHE A 91 -2.57 -5.53 -12.75
C PHE A 91 -3.60 -4.40 -12.57
N ASN A 92 -3.63 -3.83 -11.38
CA ASN A 92 -4.51 -2.72 -11.02
C ASN A 92 -3.72 -1.57 -10.35
N LEU A 93 -4.39 -0.45 -10.09
CA LEU A 93 -3.74 0.68 -9.44
C LEU A 93 -3.24 0.33 -8.03
N ALA A 94 -3.91 -0.54 -7.30
CA ALA A 94 -3.46 -0.97 -5.98
C ALA A 94 -2.07 -1.62 -6.03
N ASP A 95 -1.80 -2.46 -7.03
CA ASP A 95 -0.49 -3.09 -7.23
C ASP A 95 0.58 -2.03 -7.52
N ALA A 96 0.26 -1.06 -8.39
CA ALA A 96 1.14 0.07 -8.68
C ALA A 96 1.40 0.93 -7.42
N PHE A 97 0.38 1.17 -6.60
CA PHE A 97 0.52 1.92 -5.35
C PHE A 97 1.38 1.19 -4.32
N VAL A 98 1.26 -0.14 -4.21
CA VAL A 98 2.13 -0.93 -3.34
C VAL A 98 3.59 -0.78 -3.78
N LEU A 99 3.89 -0.92 -5.06
CA LEU A 99 5.26 -0.77 -5.58
C LEU A 99 5.80 0.66 -5.38
N LEU A 100 5.02 1.68 -5.76
CA LEU A 100 5.37 3.09 -5.59
C LEU A 100 5.56 3.42 -4.11
N GLY A 101 4.68 2.94 -3.26
CA GLY A 101 4.73 3.16 -1.82
C GLY A 101 5.97 2.52 -1.19
N PHE A 102 6.38 1.32 -1.59
CA PHE A 102 7.62 0.72 -1.14
C PHE A 102 8.84 1.52 -1.59
N ALA A 103 8.90 1.94 -2.85
CA ALA A 103 10.00 2.75 -3.37
C ALA A 103 10.12 4.09 -2.63
N THR A 104 8.99 4.78 -2.42
CA THR A 104 8.96 6.06 -1.69
C THR A 104 9.27 5.89 -0.21
N THR A 105 8.83 4.79 0.42
CA THR A 105 9.18 4.48 1.82
C THR A 105 10.68 4.22 1.96
N ALA A 106 11.28 3.48 1.05
CA ALA A 106 12.73 3.25 1.05
C ALA A 106 13.49 4.58 0.94
N ALA A 107 13.13 5.44 -0.01
CA ALA A 107 13.73 6.77 -0.17
C ALA A 107 13.53 7.65 1.08
N ALA A 108 12.33 7.65 1.67
CA ALA A 108 12.02 8.39 2.88
C ALA A 108 12.82 7.87 4.10
N THR A 109 13.02 6.56 4.21
CA THR A 109 13.81 5.94 5.27
C THR A 109 15.29 6.34 5.16
N LEU A 110 15.85 6.31 3.95
CA LEU A 110 17.22 6.75 3.70
C LEU A 110 17.41 8.24 4.06
N THR A 111 16.44 9.08 3.69
CA THR A 111 16.43 10.51 4.04
C THR A 111 16.37 10.71 5.56
N PHE A 112 15.48 9.97 6.22
CA PHE A 112 15.34 10.01 7.68
C PHE A 112 16.61 9.55 8.39
N ALA A 113 17.20 8.42 7.97
CA ALA A 113 18.43 7.90 8.52
C ALA A 113 19.60 8.87 8.29
N GLY A 114 19.70 9.46 7.11
CA GLY A 114 20.72 10.47 6.79
C GLY A 114 20.65 11.69 7.70
N ARG A 115 19.42 12.22 7.93
CA ARG A 115 19.20 13.39 8.82
C ARG A 115 19.47 13.09 10.30
N ASN A 116 19.32 11.84 10.73
CA ASN A 116 19.50 11.44 12.12
C ASN A 116 20.78 10.63 12.35
N ARG A 117 21.72 10.66 11.40
CA ARG A 117 22.94 9.83 11.42
C ARG A 117 23.77 9.98 12.70
N GLU A 118 23.88 11.19 13.22
CA GLU A 118 24.63 11.46 14.45
C GLU A 118 23.93 10.85 15.66
N ARG A 119 22.62 11.04 15.80
CA ARG A 119 21.80 10.44 16.86
C ARG A 119 21.83 8.91 16.87
N LEU A 120 21.89 8.27 15.69
CA LEU A 120 21.93 6.82 15.56
C LEU A 120 23.32 6.23 15.92
N ARG A 121 24.33 7.08 16.08
CA ARG A 121 25.69 6.68 16.46
C ARG A 121 26.01 6.90 17.94
N GLU A 122 25.13 7.58 18.67
CA GLU A 122 25.28 7.76 20.12
C GLU A 122 25.04 6.40 20.80
N PRO A 123 25.98 5.90 21.64
CA PRO A 123 25.76 4.68 22.41
C PRO A 123 24.59 4.88 23.38
N LEU A 124 23.85 3.79 23.61
CA LEU A 124 22.73 3.74 24.58
C LEU A 124 23.26 3.95 26.00
#